data_be4fdc51ad12786fa17658889b2512ea
#
_entry.id   be4fdc51ad12786fa17658889b2512ea
#
_cell.length_a   1.000
_cell.length_b   1.000
_cell.length_c   1.000
_cell.angle_alpha   90.00
_cell.angle_beta   90.00
_cell.angle_gamma   90.00
#
_symmetry.space_group_name_H-M   'P 1'
#
loop_
_entity.id
_entity.type
_entity.pdbx_description
1 polymer ?
#
loop_
_entity_poly.entity_id
_entity_poly.type
_entity_poly.pdbx_seq_one_letter_code
_entity_poly.pdbx_strand_id
1 'polypeptide(L)'
;NEKLLNDPMYMGLRQKRVSQAEYDEFVDLFIQAVKRRWPEAIIQFEDFAQPNAMPLLQRYREQVCCFNDDIQGTAAVSVGSLIAASRAAGKQLKDQTIAFLGAGSAGCGIAEQIIAQMMAEGLTDAEARARVYMVDRFGLITENQPNLLDFQRKLAQKPDVIAQWGNAEEVISLLDVVKNAKPTVLIGVSGQPGLFTEEVIRTLASNCDRPIV
;
A
#
# COMPACT_ATOMS: atom_id res chain seq x y z
N ASN A 1 -2.05 -18.89 -15.09
CA ASN A 1 -1.09 -18.12 -15.88
C ASN A 1 -0.75 -18.93 -17.12
N GLU A 2 -1.15 -18.47 -18.32
CA GLU A 2 -0.92 -19.19 -19.60
C GLU A 2 0.56 -19.43 -19.88
N LYS A 3 1.43 -18.51 -19.46
CA LYS A 3 2.88 -18.68 -19.58
C LYS A 3 3.36 -19.95 -18.85
N LEU A 4 2.86 -20.19 -17.64
CA LEU A 4 3.19 -21.40 -16.87
C LEU A 4 2.59 -22.67 -17.49
N LEU A 5 1.35 -22.60 -18.02
CA LEU A 5 0.71 -23.74 -18.68
C LEU A 5 1.50 -24.23 -19.89
N ASN A 6 2.20 -23.34 -20.56
CA ASN A 6 3.02 -23.63 -21.73
C ASN A 6 4.50 -23.94 -21.40
N ASP A 7 4.91 -23.80 -20.14
CA ASP A 7 6.27 -24.10 -19.70
C ASP A 7 6.44 -25.62 -19.54
N PRO A 8 7.37 -26.28 -20.27
CA PRO A 8 7.63 -27.70 -20.13
C PRO A 8 8.04 -28.13 -18.72
N MET A 9 8.66 -27.23 -17.96
CA MET A 9 9.13 -27.49 -16.59
C MET A 9 8.07 -27.25 -15.52
N TYR A 10 6.87 -26.78 -15.89
CA TYR A 10 5.79 -26.57 -14.94
C TYR A 10 5.25 -27.88 -14.38
N MET A 11 5.42 -28.09 -13.09
CA MET A 11 5.02 -29.32 -12.40
C MET A 11 3.59 -29.28 -11.84
N GLY A 12 2.86 -28.16 -11.97
CA GLY A 12 1.47 -28.03 -11.54
C GLY A 12 0.48 -28.61 -12.55
N LEU A 13 -0.79 -28.55 -12.20
CA LEU A 13 -1.88 -28.98 -13.08
C LEU A 13 -1.97 -28.07 -14.31
N ARG A 14 -1.95 -28.69 -15.50
CA ARG A 14 -2.07 -27.99 -16.79
C ARG A 14 -3.53 -27.78 -17.19
N GLN A 15 -4.26 -27.06 -16.35
CA GLN A 15 -5.66 -26.72 -16.60
C GLN A 15 -5.92 -25.22 -16.40
N LYS A 16 -6.96 -24.71 -17.02
CA LYS A 16 -7.40 -23.31 -16.81
C LYS A 16 -7.85 -23.12 -15.36
N ARG A 17 -7.73 -21.90 -14.89
CA ARG A 17 -8.31 -21.51 -13.59
C ARG A 17 -9.82 -21.63 -13.66
N VAL A 18 -10.44 -21.93 -12.52
CA VAL A 18 -11.90 -21.91 -12.33
C VAL A 18 -12.44 -20.49 -12.51
N SER A 19 -13.73 -20.39 -12.74
CA SER A 19 -14.41 -19.08 -12.76
C SER A 19 -14.36 -18.39 -11.39
N GLN A 20 -14.55 -17.08 -11.36
CA GLN A 20 -14.60 -16.36 -10.09
C GLN A 20 -15.71 -16.87 -9.16
N ALA A 21 -16.87 -17.24 -9.73
CA ALA A 21 -17.99 -17.77 -8.94
C ALA A 21 -17.64 -19.11 -8.26
N GLU A 22 -17.04 -20.05 -9.00
CA GLU A 22 -16.58 -21.33 -8.44
C GLU A 22 -15.48 -21.13 -7.39
N TYR A 23 -14.58 -20.15 -7.61
CA TYR A 23 -13.55 -19.79 -6.67
C TYR A 23 -14.15 -19.25 -5.36
N ASP A 24 -15.10 -18.33 -5.45
CA ASP A 24 -15.77 -17.73 -4.30
C ASP A 24 -16.57 -18.76 -3.49
N GLU A 25 -17.26 -19.68 -4.18
CA GLU A 25 -17.96 -20.80 -3.56
C GLU A 25 -16.99 -21.74 -2.83
N PHE A 26 -15.86 -22.09 -3.47
CA PHE A 26 -14.85 -22.94 -2.84
C PHE A 26 -14.29 -22.29 -1.56
N VAL A 27 -13.95 -21.01 -1.60
CA VAL A 27 -13.43 -20.31 -0.42
C VAL A 27 -14.50 -20.26 0.67
N ASP A 28 -15.76 -20.00 0.34
CA ASP A 28 -16.85 -19.99 1.33
C ASP A 28 -17.02 -21.36 1.99
N LEU A 29 -17.06 -22.43 1.22
CA LEU A 29 -17.14 -23.80 1.74
C LEU A 29 -15.94 -24.12 2.66
N PHE A 30 -14.74 -23.69 2.30
CA PHE A 30 -13.55 -23.87 3.13
C PHE A 30 -13.71 -23.14 4.47
N ILE A 31 -14.07 -21.85 4.45
CA ILE A 31 -14.26 -21.03 5.67
C ILE A 31 -15.35 -21.64 6.58
N GLN A 32 -16.48 -22.07 6.01
CA GLN A 32 -17.55 -22.73 6.77
C GLN A 32 -17.09 -24.06 7.38
N ALA A 33 -16.29 -24.84 6.68
CA ALA A 33 -15.74 -26.10 7.18
C ALA A 33 -14.77 -25.85 8.35
N VAL A 34 -13.88 -24.87 8.23
CA VAL A 34 -12.94 -24.47 9.30
C VAL A 34 -13.73 -23.99 10.52
N LYS A 35 -14.67 -23.07 10.34
CA LYS A 35 -15.52 -22.54 11.42
C LYS A 35 -16.28 -23.63 12.15
N ARG A 36 -16.78 -24.64 11.45
CA ARG A 36 -17.50 -25.78 12.05
C ARG A 36 -16.56 -26.67 12.85
N ARG A 37 -15.38 -26.93 12.34
CA ARG A 37 -14.44 -27.91 12.92
C ARG A 37 -13.59 -27.29 14.02
N TRP A 38 -13.19 -26.00 13.86
CA TRP A 38 -12.33 -25.26 14.77
C TRP A 38 -12.86 -23.82 14.93
N PRO A 39 -13.92 -23.61 15.73
CA PRO A 39 -14.61 -22.31 15.82
C PRO A 39 -13.74 -21.18 16.37
N GLU A 40 -12.68 -21.51 17.09
CA GLU A 40 -11.75 -20.53 17.68
C GLU A 40 -10.44 -20.36 16.86
N ALA A 41 -10.34 -21.02 15.70
CA ALA A 41 -9.16 -20.89 14.85
C ALA A 41 -9.04 -19.47 14.28
N ILE A 42 -7.81 -18.97 14.25
CA ILE A 42 -7.46 -17.77 13.48
C ILE A 42 -7.18 -18.18 12.05
N ILE A 43 -7.82 -17.53 11.10
CA ILE A 43 -7.61 -17.77 9.67
C ILE A 43 -6.74 -16.64 9.12
N GLN A 44 -5.53 -16.99 8.69
CA GLN A 44 -4.63 -16.08 7.98
C GLN A 44 -4.82 -16.26 6.48
N PHE A 45 -5.21 -15.19 5.79
CA PHE A 45 -5.18 -15.13 4.33
C PHE A 45 -3.79 -14.69 3.89
N GLU A 46 -3.18 -15.48 2.98
CA GLU A 46 -1.82 -15.29 2.48
C GLU A 46 -1.76 -15.59 0.98
N ASP A 47 -0.99 -14.83 0.22
CA ASP A 47 -0.76 -15.04 -1.22
C ASP A 47 -2.02 -15.03 -2.10
N PHE A 48 -3.08 -14.34 -1.66
CA PHE A 48 -4.26 -14.12 -2.51
C PHE A 48 -3.98 -13.02 -3.53
N ALA A 49 -4.36 -13.28 -4.80
CA ALA A 49 -4.27 -12.27 -5.84
C ALA A 49 -5.01 -10.98 -5.45
N GLN A 50 -4.44 -9.84 -5.81
CA GLN A 50 -4.96 -8.50 -5.46
C GLN A 50 -6.50 -8.34 -5.62
N PRO A 51 -7.13 -8.83 -6.69
CA PRO A 51 -8.59 -8.72 -6.85
C PRO A 51 -9.39 -9.49 -5.80
N ASN A 52 -8.79 -10.48 -5.16
CA ASN A 52 -9.45 -11.37 -4.18
C ASN A 52 -9.12 -11.01 -2.72
N ALA A 53 -7.90 -10.53 -2.47
CA ALA A 53 -7.39 -10.33 -1.10
C ALA A 53 -8.28 -9.42 -0.25
N MET A 54 -8.56 -8.21 -0.71
CA MET A 54 -9.39 -7.25 0.03
C MET A 54 -10.87 -7.68 0.10
N PRO A 55 -11.52 -8.14 -1.00
CA PRO A 55 -12.90 -8.66 -0.93
C PRO A 55 -13.08 -9.83 0.03
N LEU A 56 -12.12 -10.76 0.10
CA LEU A 56 -12.17 -11.87 1.05
C LEU A 56 -12.07 -11.39 2.50
N LEU A 57 -11.11 -10.51 2.78
CA LEU A 57 -10.97 -9.91 4.10
C LEU A 57 -12.26 -9.19 4.53
N GLN A 58 -12.83 -8.37 3.66
CA GLN A 58 -14.07 -7.65 3.95
C GLN A 58 -15.26 -8.58 4.17
N ARG A 59 -15.35 -9.68 3.40
CA ARG A 59 -16.44 -10.66 3.52
C ARG A 59 -16.43 -11.41 4.84
N TYR A 60 -15.24 -11.78 5.33
CA TYR A 60 -15.15 -12.73 6.45
C TYR A 60 -14.75 -12.10 7.80
N ARG A 61 -14.17 -10.89 7.82
CA ARG A 61 -13.65 -10.26 9.05
C ARG A 61 -14.67 -10.11 10.19
N GLU A 62 -15.97 -10.01 9.87
CA GLU A 62 -17.05 -9.93 10.84
C GLU A 62 -17.69 -11.29 11.15
N GLN A 63 -17.27 -12.36 10.45
CA GLN A 63 -17.85 -13.69 10.57
C GLN A 63 -16.95 -14.68 11.30
N VAL A 64 -15.64 -14.53 11.15
CA VAL A 64 -14.61 -15.39 11.75
C VAL A 64 -13.42 -14.54 12.18
N CYS A 65 -12.63 -15.05 13.14
CA CYS A 65 -11.36 -14.42 13.48
C CYS A 65 -10.38 -14.62 12.32
N CYS A 66 -10.16 -13.59 11.54
CA CYS A 66 -9.26 -13.65 10.39
C CYS A 66 -8.52 -12.34 10.14
N PHE A 67 -7.41 -12.44 9.45
CA PHE A 67 -6.67 -11.30 8.91
C PHE A 67 -6.03 -11.68 7.56
N ASN A 68 -5.65 -10.68 6.80
CA ASN A 68 -4.85 -10.87 5.58
C ASN A 68 -3.44 -10.35 5.83
N ASP A 69 -2.45 -11.22 5.72
CA ASP A 69 -1.06 -10.90 6.05
C ASP A 69 -0.43 -9.95 5.04
N ASP A 70 -0.70 -10.14 3.75
CA ASP A 70 -0.20 -9.25 2.68
C ASP A 70 -0.70 -7.81 2.83
N ILE A 71 -1.88 -7.62 3.45
CA ILE A 71 -2.48 -6.30 3.67
C ILE A 71 -2.18 -5.79 5.08
N GLN A 72 -2.55 -6.55 6.12
CA GLN A 72 -2.52 -6.12 7.51
C GLN A 72 -1.18 -6.43 8.20
N GLY A 73 -0.59 -7.61 7.94
CA GLY A 73 0.70 -8.00 8.51
C GLY A 73 1.84 -7.14 7.96
N THR A 74 1.90 -7.00 6.64
CA THR A 74 2.88 -6.13 5.98
C THR A 74 2.75 -4.68 6.43
N ALA A 75 1.52 -4.18 6.59
CA ALA A 75 1.28 -2.84 7.11
C ALA A 75 1.75 -2.71 8.57
N ALA A 76 1.45 -3.68 9.43
CA ALA A 76 1.85 -3.65 10.84
C ALA A 76 3.38 -3.64 11.01
N VAL A 77 4.11 -4.49 10.28
CA VAL A 77 5.58 -4.54 10.30
C VAL A 77 6.18 -3.23 9.79
N SER A 78 5.65 -2.70 8.68
CA SER A 78 6.12 -1.43 8.09
C SER A 78 5.93 -0.27 9.06
N VAL A 79 4.74 -0.15 9.68
CA VAL A 79 4.46 0.92 10.66
C VAL A 79 5.32 0.77 11.90
N GLY A 80 5.49 -0.45 12.44
CA GLY A 80 6.36 -0.70 13.59
C GLY A 80 7.82 -0.29 13.31
N SER A 81 8.35 -0.66 12.15
CA SER A 81 9.69 -0.27 11.70
C SER A 81 9.81 1.24 11.54
N LEU A 82 8.79 1.89 10.97
CA LEU A 82 8.79 3.34 10.76
C LEU A 82 8.70 4.13 12.07
N ILE A 83 7.93 3.65 13.05
CA ILE A 83 7.88 4.23 14.40
C ILE A 83 9.28 4.15 15.05
N ALA A 84 9.93 2.99 14.96
CA ALA A 84 11.27 2.80 15.51
C ALA A 84 12.30 3.71 14.83
N ALA A 85 12.28 3.81 13.49
CA ALA A 85 13.16 4.69 12.71
C ALA A 85 12.90 6.17 13.01
N SER A 86 11.64 6.59 13.13
CA SER A 86 11.27 7.96 13.51
C SER A 86 11.82 8.33 14.89
N ARG A 87 11.68 7.45 15.87
CA ARG A 87 12.25 7.64 17.21
C ARG A 87 13.77 7.73 17.19
N ALA A 88 14.43 6.88 16.39
CA ALA A 88 15.88 6.93 16.21
C ALA A 88 16.36 8.25 15.55
N ALA A 89 15.49 8.87 14.73
CA ALA A 89 15.71 10.19 14.16
C ALA A 89 15.28 11.35 15.09
N GLY A 90 14.86 11.07 16.32
CA GLY A 90 14.44 12.07 17.31
C GLY A 90 13.07 12.70 17.03
N LYS A 91 12.20 12.01 16.29
CA LYS A 91 10.88 12.50 15.85
C LYS A 91 9.78 11.51 16.19
N GLN A 92 8.52 11.96 16.14
CA GLN A 92 7.34 11.11 16.13
C GLN A 92 6.91 10.82 14.70
N LEU A 93 6.08 9.80 14.48
CA LEU A 93 5.59 9.48 13.16
C LEU A 93 4.73 10.60 12.57
N LYS A 94 3.93 11.28 13.38
CA LYS A 94 3.14 12.44 12.98
C LYS A 94 3.95 13.62 12.44
N ASP A 95 5.25 13.69 12.76
CA ASP A 95 6.14 14.77 12.29
C ASP A 95 6.74 14.46 10.91
N GLN A 96 6.54 13.24 10.41
CA GLN A 96 7.07 12.80 9.13
C GLN A 96 6.18 13.22 7.97
N THR A 97 6.81 13.49 6.83
CA THR A 97 6.16 13.57 5.52
C THR A 97 6.65 12.39 4.70
N ILE A 98 5.75 11.64 4.09
CA ILE A 98 6.03 10.33 3.53
C ILE A 98 5.70 10.30 2.05
N ALA A 99 6.65 9.87 1.23
CA ALA A 99 6.43 9.58 -0.17
C ALA A 99 6.49 8.07 -0.41
N PHE A 100 5.52 7.55 -1.12
CA PHE A 100 5.46 6.15 -1.56
C PHE A 100 5.77 6.04 -3.04
N LEU A 101 6.53 5.04 -3.40
CA LEU A 101 6.65 4.55 -4.76
C LEU A 101 5.99 3.19 -4.87
N GLY A 102 4.79 3.19 -5.41
CA GLY A 102 3.88 2.04 -5.48
C GLY A 102 2.58 2.30 -4.73
N ALA A 103 1.48 2.39 -5.48
CA ALA A 103 0.14 2.63 -4.96
C ALA A 103 -0.80 1.45 -5.24
N GLY A 104 -0.27 0.25 -5.11
CA GLY A 104 -1.04 -1.00 -5.07
C GLY A 104 -1.72 -1.21 -3.72
N SER A 105 -2.40 -2.36 -3.53
CA SER A 105 -3.09 -2.68 -2.28
C SER A 105 -2.16 -2.67 -1.06
N ALA A 106 -0.96 -3.22 -1.18
CA ALA A 106 0.02 -3.21 -0.09
C ALA A 106 0.45 -1.79 0.27
N GLY A 107 0.85 -0.96 -0.72
CA GLY A 107 1.26 0.42 -0.48
C GLY A 107 0.14 1.26 0.13
N CYS A 108 -1.07 1.16 -0.39
CA CYS A 108 -2.23 1.87 0.16
C CYS A 108 -2.62 1.36 1.56
N GLY A 109 -2.50 0.04 1.81
CA GLY A 109 -2.73 -0.55 3.13
C GLY A 109 -1.74 -0.03 4.18
N ILE A 110 -0.44 0.03 3.83
CA ILE A 110 0.59 0.63 4.69
C ILE A 110 0.29 2.11 4.95
N ALA A 111 -0.08 2.88 3.91
CA ALA A 111 -0.40 4.30 4.03
C ALA A 111 -1.58 4.55 4.97
N GLU A 112 -2.67 3.78 4.86
CA GLU A 112 -3.83 3.90 5.76
C GLU A 112 -3.46 3.58 7.22
N GLN A 113 -2.61 2.58 7.46
CA GLN A 113 -2.13 2.25 8.81
C GLN A 113 -1.21 3.35 9.39
N ILE A 114 -0.37 3.96 8.54
CA ILE A 114 0.45 5.10 8.94
C ILE A 114 -0.43 6.29 9.32
N ILE A 115 -1.46 6.58 8.52
CA ILE A 115 -2.43 7.64 8.78
C ILE A 115 -3.15 7.38 10.11
N ALA A 116 -3.62 6.15 10.34
CA ALA A 116 -4.25 5.78 11.61
C ALA A 116 -3.31 5.99 12.81
N GLN A 117 -2.02 5.64 12.67
CA GLN A 117 -1.03 5.87 13.72
C GLN A 117 -0.75 7.37 13.94
N MET A 118 -0.63 8.16 12.87
CA MET A 118 -0.49 9.62 12.99
C MET A 118 -1.68 10.27 13.69
N MET A 119 -2.89 9.77 13.43
CA MET A 119 -4.10 10.20 14.13
C MET A 119 -4.06 9.81 15.63
N ALA A 120 -3.60 8.62 15.95
CA ALA A 120 -3.39 8.19 17.35
C ALA A 120 -2.34 9.05 18.07
N GLU A 121 -1.39 9.64 17.34
CA GLU A 121 -0.42 10.61 17.85
C GLU A 121 -0.94 12.06 17.88
N GLY A 122 -2.22 12.29 17.50
CA GLY A 122 -2.95 13.55 17.70
C GLY A 122 -3.20 14.39 16.46
N LEU A 123 -2.92 13.90 15.24
CA LEU A 123 -3.35 14.58 14.03
C LEU A 123 -4.81 14.29 13.70
N THR A 124 -5.46 15.20 13.00
CA THR A 124 -6.72 14.92 12.32
C THR A 124 -6.49 14.03 11.08
N ASP A 125 -7.53 13.36 10.59
CA ASP A 125 -7.45 12.57 9.35
C ASP A 125 -6.95 13.42 8.17
N ALA A 126 -7.43 14.63 8.02
CA ALA A 126 -7.03 15.53 6.95
C ALA A 126 -5.54 15.94 7.04
N GLU A 127 -5.04 16.22 8.24
CA GLU A 127 -3.63 16.56 8.45
C GLU A 127 -2.71 15.36 8.18
N ALA A 128 -3.12 14.16 8.60
CA ALA A 128 -2.35 12.95 8.38
C ALA A 128 -2.29 12.59 6.87
N ARG A 129 -3.41 12.65 6.15
CA ARG A 129 -3.47 12.41 4.70
C ARG A 129 -2.66 13.42 3.90
N ALA A 130 -2.65 14.69 4.31
CA ALA A 130 -1.85 15.73 3.65
C ALA A 130 -0.33 15.49 3.75
N ARG A 131 0.13 14.57 4.62
CA ARG A 131 1.53 14.19 4.78
C ARG A 131 1.95 12.95 4.00
N VAL A 132 1.02 12.29 3.27
CA VAL A 132 1.27 11.04 2.56
C VAL A 132 1.07 11.25 1.06
N TYR A 133 2.11 11.01 0.28
CA TYR A 133 2.14 11.19 -1.17
C TYR A 133 2.34 9.84 -1.85
N MET A 134 1.36 9.39 -2.62
CA MET A 134 1.38 8.11 -3.31
C MET A 134 1.75 8.30 -4.78
N VAL A 135 2.83 7.69 -5.22
CA VAL A 135 3.28 7.74 -6.62
C VAL A 135 3.16 6.35 -7.23
N ASP A 136 2.48 6.23 -8.35
CA ASP A 136 2.41 5.02 -9.15
C ASP A 136 3.08 5.20 -10.53
N ARG A 137 2.85 4.25 -11.45
CA ARG A 137 3.38 4.31 -12.81
C ARG A 137 2.86 5.50 -13.65
N PHE A 138 1.80 6.15 -13.20
CA PHE A 138 1.19 7.32 -13.85
C PHE A 138 1.52 8.62 -13.11
N GLY A 139 2.42 8.57 -12.13
CA GLY A 139 2.82 9.71 -11.31
C GLY A 139 2.11 9.79 -9.97
N LEU A 140 2.17 10.96 -9.34
CA LEU A 140 1.49 11.26 -8.08
C LEU A 140 -0.01 11.08 -8.24
N ILE A 141 -0.63 10.33 -7.33
CA ILE A 141 -2.08 10.16 -7.30
C ILE A 141 -2.76 11.45 -6.83
N THR A 142 -3.64 11.97 -7.67
CA THR A 142 -4.40 13.20 -7.45
C THR A 142 -5.89 12.98 -7.65
N GLU A 143 -6.73 13.80 -7.02
CA GLU A 143 -8.19 13.68 -7.13
C GLU A 143 -8.71 13.75 -8.58
N ASN A 144 -7.99 14.45 -9.46
CA ASN A 144 -8.37 14.63 -10.87
C ASN A 144 -7.94 13.46 -11.76
N GLN A 145 -7.16 12.51 -11.26
CA GLN A 145 -6.67 11.39 -12.05
C GLN A 145 -7.82 10.42 -12.39
N PRO A 146 -8.00 10.06 -13.68
CA PRO A 146 -9.03 9.12 -14.08
C PRO A 146 -8.73 7.70 -13.59
N ASN A 147 -9.77 6.89 -13.44
CA ASN A 147 -9.69 5.44 -13.15
C ASN A 147 -8.99 5.07 -11.83
N LEU A 148 -9.01 5.94 -10.84
CA LEU A 148 -8.55 5.58 -9.51
C LEU A 148 -9.43 4.50 -8.90
N LEU A 149 -8.80 3.52 -8.28
CA LEU A 149 -9.47 2.54 -7.44
C LEU A 149 -9.94 3.20 -6.13
N ASP A 150 -10.98 2.67 -5.50
CA ASP A 150 -11.58 3.29 -4.30
C ASP A 150 -10.57 3.47 -3.16
N PHE A 151 -9.66 2.52 -2.97
CA PHE A 151 -8.62 2.62 -1.95
C PHE A 151 -7.53 3.67 -2.30
N GLN A 152 -7.28 3.92 -3.58
CA GLN A 152 -6.36 4.96 -4.04
C GLN A 152 -6.98 6.35 -3.90
N ARG A 153 -8.28 6.47 -4.19
CA ARG A 153 -9.02 7.74 -4.13
C ARG A 153 -8.94 8.40 -2.75
N LYS A 154 -8.92 7.60 -1.68
CA LYS A 154 -8.78 8.09 -0.31
C LYS A 154 -7.41 8.72 0.00
N LEU A 155 -6.39 8.38 -0.79
CA LEU A 155 -5.00 8.81 -0.63
C LEU A 155 -4.60 9.85 -1.69
N ALA A 156 -5.53 10.24 -2.55
CA ALA A 156 -5.29 11.22 -3.60
C ALA A 156 -5.02 12.61 -3.04
N GLN A 157 -3.98 13.25 -3.53
CA GLN A 157 -3.66 14.63 -3.16
C GLN A 157 -4.60 15.62 -3.86
N LYS A 158 -4.92 16.71 -3.16
CA LYS A 158 -5.79 17.76 -3.69
C LYS A 158 -5.06 18.57 -4.76
N PRO A 159 -5.77 19.01 -5.83
CA PRO A 159 -5.18 19.82 -6.89
C PRO A 159 -4.51 21.10 -6.38
N ASP A 160 -5.08 21.75 -5.35
CA ASP A 160 -4.57 23.00 -4.79
C ASP A 160 -3.16 22.85 -4.19
N VAL A 161 -2.84 21.68 -3.63
CA VAL A 161 -1.50 21.39 -3.09
C VAL A 161 -0.48 21.34 -4.23
N ILE A 162 -0.88 20.79 -5.37
CA ILE A 162 -0.02 20.54 -6.53
C ILE A 162 0.12 21.77 -7.41
N ALA A 163 -0.90 22.60 -7.49
CA ALA A 163 -0.88 23.85 -8.27
C ALA A 163 0.29 24.78 -7.87
N GLN A 164 0.74 24.67 -6.62
CA GLN A 164 1.88 25.43 -6.11
C GLN A 164 3.24 24.92 -6.64
N TRP A 165 3.29 23.73 -7.24
CA TRP A 165 4.54 23.10 -7.70
C TRP A 165 4.92 23.49 -9.15
N GLY A 166 4.07 24.24 -9.84
CA GLY A 166 4.37 24.78 -11.17
C GLY A 166 4.17 23.80 -12.35
N ASN A 167 3.82 22.55 -12.11
CA ASN A 167 3.70 21.48 -13.11
C ASN A 167 2.28 20.93 -13.24
N ALA A 168 1.26 21.77 -13.18
CA ALA A 168 -0.15 21.35 -13.08
C ALA A 168 -0.69 20.52 -14.29
N GLU A 169 0.02 20.46 -15.42
CA GLU A 169 -0.40 19.76 -16.63
C GLU A 169 0.45 18.52 -16.96
N GLU A 170 1.53 18.26 -16.22
CA GLU A 170 2.46 17.15 -16.47
C GLU A 170 2.27 16.02 -15.47
N VAL A 171 2.73 14.82 -15.85
CA VAL A 171 2.83 13.67 -14.93
C VAL A 171 3.83 14.02 -13.82
N ILE A 172 3.35 14.13 -12.59
CA ILE A 172 4.17 14.48 -11.43
C ILE A 172 4.95 13.25 -11.01
N SER A 173 6.26 13.25 -11.25
CA SER A 173 7.16 12.15 -10.95
C SER A 173 7.47 12.04 -9.44
N LEU A 174 8.07 10.91 -9.03
CA LEU A 174 8.60 10.76 -7.67
C LEU A 174 9.61 11.86 -7.34
N LEU A 175 10.46 12.24 -8.30
CA LEU A 175 11.45 13.30 -8.10
C LEU A 175 10.78 14.66 -7.83
N ASP A 176 9.70 14.97 -8.54
CA ASP A 176 8.92 16.19 -8.32
C ASP A 176 8.30 16.21 -6.92
N VAL A 177 7.75 15.07 -6.47
CA VAL A 177 7.26 14.91 -5.10
C VAL A 177 8.38 15.15 -4.09
N VAL A 178 9.56 14.54 -4.29
CA VAL A 178 10.68 14.70 -3.35
C VAL A 178 11.20 16.14 -3.32
N LYS A 179 11.21 16.84 -4.45
CA LYS A 179 11.62 18.25 -4.54
C LYS A 179 10.62 19.19 -3.86
N ASN A 180 9.33 18.98 -4.05
CA ASN A 180 8.29 19.94 -3.66
C ASN A 180 7.66 19.63 -2.29
N ALA A 181 7.26 18.39 -2.02
CA ALA A 181 6.69 17.98 -0.74
C ALA A 181 7.76 17.80 0.34
N LYS A 182 9.05 17.70 -0.05
CA LYS A 182 10.20 17.51 0.85
C LYS A 182 9.98 16.41 1.88
N PRO A 183 9.64 15.18 1.45
CA PRO A 183 9.41 14.10 2.37
C PRO A 183 10.66 13.81 3.21
N THR A 184 10.43 13.28 4.40
CA THR A 184 11.46 12.80 5.32
C THR A 184 11.57 11.28 5.31
N VAL A 185 10.56 10.64 4.70
CA VAL A 185 10.47 9.18 4.56
C VAL A 185 10.15 8.84 3.11
N LEU A 186 10.82 7.82 2.59
CA LEU A 186 10.58 7.26 1.25
C LEU A 186 10.34 5.75 1.37
N ILE A 187 9.19 5.27 0.90
CA ILE A 187 8.80 3.87 0.97
C ILE A 187 8.62 3.30 -0.44
N GLY A 188 9.38 2.25 -0.77
CA GLY A 188 9.32 1.57 -2.06
C GLY A 188 8.55 0.26 -1.98
N VAL A 189 7.38 0.20 -2.63
CA VAL A 189 6.49 -0.98 -2.67
C VAL A 189 5.94 -1.24 -4.08
N SER A 190 6.71 -0.84 -5.11
CA SER A 190 6.29 -0.97 -6.51
C SER A 190 6.63 -2.33 -7.14
N GLY A 191 7.51 -3.12 -6.52
CA GLY A 191 8.08 -4.32 -7.11
C GLY A 191 8.96 -4.06 -8.34
N GLN A 192 9.27 -2.80 -8.66
CA GLN A 192 10.11 -2.39 -9.79
C GLN A 192 11.48 -1.94 -9.29
N PRO A 193 12.56 -2.62 -9.69
CA PRO A 193 13.91 -2.25 -9.28
C PRO A 193 14.38 -0.95 -9.97
N GLY A 194 15.32 -0.24 -9.32
CA GLY A 194 16.05 0.88 -9.92
C GLY A 194 15.29 2.22 -9.99
N LEU A 195 14.08 2.30 -9.46
CA LEU A 195 13.29 3.54 -9.48
C LEU A 195 13.71 4.56 -8.41
N PHE A 196 14.42 4.13 -7.37
CA PHE A 196 15.11 5.03 -6.45
C PHE A 196 16.45 5.43 -7.07
N THR A 197 16.40 6.41 -7.97
CA THR A 197 17.59 6.91 -8.64
C THR A 197 18.50 7.66 -7.68
N GLU A 198 19.78 7.84 -8.06
CA GLU A 198 20.72 8.64 -7.27
C GLU A 198 20.20 10.07 -7.04
N GLU A 199 19.57 10.70 -8.04
CA GLU A 199 19.02 12.04 -7.92
C GLU A 199 17.90 12.11 -6.88
N VAL A 200 16.98 11.12 -6.87
CA VAL A 200 15.91 11.02 -5.88
C VAL A 200 16.48 10.91 -4.47
N ILE A 201 17.45 10.02 -4.25
CA ILE A 201 18.06 9.81 -2.93
C ILE A 201 18.87 11.03 -2.47
N ARG A 202 19.66 11.65 -3.36
CA ARG A 202 20.39 12.87 -3.04
C ARG A 202 19.47 14.03 -2.69
N THR A 203 18.37 14.19 -3.43
CA THR A 203 17.36 15.21 -3.15
C THR A 203 16.68 14.96 -1.81
N LEU A 204 16.31 13.71 -1.53
CA LEU A 204 15.74 13.31 -0.24
C LEU A 204 16.72 13.63 0.91
N ALA A 205 18.00 13.28 0.76
CA ALA A 205 19.04 13.54 1.76
C ALA A 205 19.27 15.03 2.00
N SER A 206 18.96 15.89 1.03
CA SER A 206 19.04 17.35 1.22
C SER A 206 17.85 17.94 1.96
N ASN A 207 16.74 17.20 2.09
CA ASN A 207 15.53 17.68 2.75
C ASN A 207 15.59 17.59 4.28
N CYS A 208 16.37 16.67 4.83
CA CYS A 208 16.53 16.48 6.27
C CYS A 208 17.82 15.71 6.61
N ASP A 209 18.34 15.90 7.83
CA ASP A 209 19.62 15.30 8.28
C ASP A 209 19.60 13.76 8.32
N ARG A 210 18.43 13.16 8.58
CA ARG A 210 18.25 11.70 8.68
C ARG A 210 16.99 11.24 7.93
N PRO A 211 17.06 11.13 6.61
CA PRO A 211 15.97 10.56 5.85
C PRO A 211 15.82 9.05 6.16
N ILE A 212 14.59 8.59 6.15
CA ILE A 212 14.25 7.16 6.32
C ILE A 212 13.91 6.61 4.93
N VAL A 213 14.55 5.49 4.54
CA VAL A 213 14.31 4.82 3.27
C VAL A 213 14.04 3.33 3.53
#